data_4f592f14c0e1d5e5f4f40b06ede535a6
#
_entry.id   4f592f14c0e1d5e5f4f40b06ede535a6
#
_cell.length_a   1.000
_cell.length_b   1.000
_cell.length_c   1.000
_cell.angle_alpha   90.00
_cell.angle_beta   90.00
_cell.angle_gamma   90.00
#
_symmetry.space_group_name_H-M   'P 1'
#
loop_
_entity.id
_entity.type
_entity.pdbx_description
1 polymer ?
#
loop_
_entity_poly.entity_id
_entity_poly.type
_entity_poly.pdbx_seq_one_letter_code
_entity_poly.pdbx_strand_id
1 'polypeptide(L)'
;METLAPLLVILALGLVVLLVSAPLRRGAAAADQAFDAERAALEAAREAKYREIRELELDHRTGKLSDDDFKALDRQLRSEAVAILRDLDHLDA
;
A
#
# COMPACT_ATOMS: atom_id res chain seq x y z
N MET A 1 25.52 48.22 14.65
CA MET A 1 26.38 47.10 14.27
C MET A 1 26.40 45.98 15.30
N GLU A 2 26.30 46.27 16.59
CA GLU A 2 26.31 45.25 17.64
C GLU A 2 25.06 44.35 17.65
N THR A 3 23.93 44.82 17.12
CA THR A 3 22.67 44.06 17.05
C THR A 3 22.55 43.15 15.82
N LEU A 4 23.41 43.33 14.81
CA LEU A 4 23.39 42.53 13.59
C LEU A 4 24.02 41.17 13.76
N ALA A 5 25.11 41.08 14.54
CA ALA A 5 25.81 39.81 14.77
C ALA A 5 24.95 38.79 15.52
N PRO A 6 24.27 39.12 16.65
CA PRO A 6 23.37 38.17 17.30
C PRO A 6 22.14 37.83 16.47
N LEU A 7 21.60 38.75 15.68
CA LEU A 7 20.50 38.48 14.75
C LEU A 7 20.89 37.47 13.68
N LEU A 8 22.08 37.58 13.09
CA LEU A 8 22.61 36.65 12.11
C LEU A 8 22.81 35.25 12.68
N VAL A 9 23.31 35.17 13.92
CA VAL A 9 23.49 33.87 14.61
C VAL A 9 22.15 33.19 14.86
N ILE A 10 21.16 33.92 15.34
CA ILE A 10 19.79 33.41 15.59
C ILE A 10 19.16 32.92 14.27
N LEU A 11 19.34 33.66 13.20
CA LEU A 11 18.82 33.33 11.88
C LEU A 11 19.48 32.07 11.30
N ALA A 12 20.80 31.97 11.47
CA ALA A 12 21.57 30.79 11.04
C ALA A 12 21.17 29.53 11.84
N LEU A 13 21.00 29.66 13.16
CA LEU A 13 20.53 28.55 14.00
C LEU A 13 19.12 28.12 13.62
N GLY A 14 18.22 29.06 13.38
CA GLY A 14 16.87 28.77 12.92
C GLY A 14 16.84 28.02 11.59
N LEU A 15 17.71 28.43 10.66
CA LEU A 15 17.85 27.78 9.36
C LEU A 15 18.37 26.33 9.50
N VAL A 16 19.37 26.12 10.37
CA VAL A 16 19.89 24.78 10.63
C VAL A 16 18.81 23.87 11.23
N VAL A 17 18.06 24.36 12.21
CA VAL A 17 16.95 23.61 12.80
C VAL A 17 15.91 23.26 11.75
N LEU A 18 15.56 24.18 10.87
CA LEU A 18 14.63 23.96 9.79
C LEU A 18 15.13 22.88 8.81
N LEU A 19 16.40 22.96 8.43
CA LEU A 19 17.01 21.99 7.51
C LEU A 19 17.11 20.59 8.11
N VAL A 20 17.39 20.48 9.40
CA VAL A 20 17.45 19.18 10.10
C VAL A 20 16.06 18.61 10.35
N SER A 21 15.08 19.45 10.67
CA SER A 21 13.70 19.02 10.95
C SER A 21 12.94 18.60 9.69
N ALA A 22 13.17 19.25 8.56
CA ALA A 22 12.45 18.98 7.30
C ALA A 22 12.61 17.53 6.79
N PRO A 23 13.82 16.92 6.79
CA PRO A 23 13.97 15.51 6.38
C PRO A 23 13.25 14.53 7.29
N LEU A 24 13.20 14.79 8.60
CA LEU A 24 12.50 13.94 9.57
C LEU A 24 10.97 13.95 9.31
N ARG A 25 10.41 15.10 9.03
CA ARG A 25 8.99 15.25 8.71
C ARG A 25 8.64 14.59 7.37
N ARG A 26 9.49 14.76 6.36
CA ARG A 26 9.32 14.12 5.06
C ARG A 26 9.43 12.62 5.15
N GLY A 27 10.33 12.09 5.97
CA GLY A 27 10.47 10.66 6.19
C GLY A 27 9.24 10.03 6.79
N ALA A 28 8.62 10.65 7.81
CA ALA A 28 7.38 10.19 8.43
C ALA A 28 6.21 10.22 7.44
N ALA A 29 6.04 11.32 6.70
CA ALA A 29 4.97 11.46 5.70
C ALA A 29 5.16 10.45 4.55
N ALA A 30 6.39 10.22 4.09
CA ALA A 30 6.68 9.25 3.05
C ALA A 30 6.41 7.82 3.52
N ALA A 31 6.70 7.48 4.77
CA ALA A 31 6.38 6.17 5.35
C ALA A 31 4.88 5.94 5.43
N ASP A 32 4.10 6.94 5.87
CA ASP A 32 2.64 6.87 5.91
C ASP A 32 2.05 6.73 4.52
N GLN A 33 2.55 7.47 3.54
CA GLN A 33 2.10 7.36 2.15
C GLN A 33 2.44 6.00 1.55
N ALA A 34 3.60 5.44 1.85
CA ALA A 34 4.00 4.11 1.39
C ALA A 34 3.09 3.03 1.99
N PHE A 35 2.74 3.13 3.27
CA PHE A 35 1.81 2.23 3.93
C PHE A 35 0.42 2.30 3.31
N ASP A 36 -0.11 3.50 3.08
CA ASP A 36 -1.42 3.72 2.47
C ASP A 36 -1.45 3.20 1.02
N ALA A 37 -0.37 3.40 0.27
CA ALA A 37 -0.26 2.91 -1.10
C ALA A 37 -0.21 1.37 -1.14
N GLU A 38 0.52 0.73 -0.22
CA GLU A 38 0.57 -0.72 -0.11
C GLU A 38 -0.80 -1.30 0.23
N ARG A 39 -1.49 -0.71 1.20
CA ARG A 39 -2.85 -1.12 1.56
C ARG A 39 -3.81 -0.98 0.38
N ALA A 40 -3.79 0.15 -0.33
CA ALA A 40 -4.63 0.37 -1.49
C ALA A 40 -4.34 -0.63 -2.61
N ALA A 41 -3.08 -0.97 -2.84
CA ALA A 41 -2.68 -1.97 -3.82
C ALA A 41 -3.21 -3.37 -3.45
N LEU A 42 -3.14 -3.76 -2.18
CA LEU A 42 -3.66 -5.04 -1.69
C LEU A 42 -5.19 -5.10 -1.76
N GLU A 43 -5.88 -4.01 -1.43
CA GLU A 43 -7.34 -3.93 -1.57
C GLU A 43 -7.78 -4.05 -3.04
N ALA A 44 -7.06 -3.40 -3.96
CA ALA A 44 -7.32 -3.52 -5.39
C ALA A 44 -7.05 -4.94 -5.90
N ALA A 45 -5.99 -5.58 -5.42
CA ALA A 45 -5.68 -6.97 -5.76
C ALA A 45 -6.77 -7.92 -5.26
N ARG A 46 -7.30 -7.70 -4.06
CA ARG A 46 -8.42 -8.48 -3.51
C ARG A 46 -9.66 -8.36 -4.39
N GLU A 47 -10.02 -7.15 -4.78
CA GLU A 47 -11.16 -6.91 -5.68
C GLU A 47 -10.97 -7.58 -7.04
N ALA A 48 -9.75 -7.51 -7.59
CA ALA A 48 -9.42 -8.17 -8.85
C ALA A 48 -9.58 -9.69 -8.74
N LYS A 49 -9.12 -10.31 -7.65
CA LYS A 49 -9.27 -11.75 -7.43
C LYS A 49 -10.73 -12.17 -7.27
N TYR A 50 -11.54 -11.42 -6.56
CA TYR A 50 -12.96 -11.71 -6.43
C TYR A 50 -13.69 -11.60 -7.78
N ARG A 51 -13.29 -10.65 -8.62
CA ARG A 51 -13.82 -10.53 -9.98
C ARG A 51 -13.44 -11.73 -10.83
N GLU A 52 -12.20 -12.16 -10.78
CA GLU A 52 -11.71 -13.34 -11.49
C GLU A 52 -12.47 -14.60 -11.07
N ILE A 53 -12.72 -14.78 -9.77
CA ILE A 53 -13.50 -15.91 -9.25
C ILE A 53 -14.93 -15.87 -9.79
N ARG A 54 -15.57 -14.71 -9.82
CA ARG A 54 -16.92 -14.57 -10.38
C ARG A 54 -16.96 -14.88 -11.87
N GLU A 55 -15.98 -14.42 -12.64
CA GLU A 55 -15.87 -14.73 -14.06
C GLU A 55 -15.65 -16.23 -14.30
N LEU A 56 -14.81 -16.86 -13.46
CA LEU A 56 -14.57 -18.27 -13.50
C LEU A 56 -15.86 -19.09 -13.27
N GLU A 57 -16.64 -18.70 -12.27
CA GLU A 57 -17.95 -19.32 -11.98
C GLU A 57 -18.92 -19.17 -13.15
N LEU A 58 -18.94 -18.00 -13.78
CA LEU A 58 -19.77 -17.74 -14.93
C LEU A 58 -19.36 -18.61 -16.14
N ASP A 59 -18.06 -18.71 -16.40
CA ASP A 59 -17.53 -19.54 -17.48
C ASP A 59 -17.86 -21.02 -17.26
N HIS A 60 -17.82 -21.47 -16.02
CA HIS A 60 -18.22 -22.83 -15.67
C HIS A 60 -19.73 -23.04 -15.90
N ARG A 61 -20.59 -22.12 -15.48
CA ARG A 61 -22.04 -22.21 -15.67
C ARG A 61 -22.44 -22.21 -17.14
N THR A 62 -21.73 -21.46 -17.95
CA THR A 62 -22.03 -21.34 -19.39
C THR A 62 -21.41 -22.46 -20.24
N GLY A 63 -20.72 -23.39 -19.61
CA GLY A 63 -20.11 -24.53 -20.28
C GLY A 63 -18.79 -24.25 -21.00
N LYS A 64 -18.22 -23.06 -20.82
CA LYS A 64 -16.93 -22.69 -21.41
C LYS A 64 -15.74 -23.35 -20.71
N LEU A 65 -15.95 -23.83 -19.49
CA LEU A 65 -14.91 -24.40 -18.64
C LEU A 65 -15.37 -25.74 -18.09
N SER A 66 -14.52 -26.76 -18.19
CA SER A 66 -14.81 -28.10 -17.64
C SER A 66 -14.78 -28.09 -16.11
N ASP A 67 -15.43 -29.08 -15.49
CA ASP A 67 -15.46 -29.24 -14.04
C ASP A 67 -14.07 -29.39 -13.44
N ASP A 68 -13.18 -30.14 -14.07
CA ASP A 68 -11.81 -30.35 -13.60
C ASP A 68 -10.97 -29.09 -13.68
N ASP A 69 -11.06 -28.36 -14.79
CA ASP A 69 -10.38 -27.09 -14.97
C ASP A 69 -10.93 -26.03 -14.01
N PHE A 70 -12.26 -25.99 -13.82
CA PHE A 70 -12.88 -25.10 -12.86
C PHE A 70 -12.35 -25.33 -11.44
N LYS A 71 -12.32 -26.59 -10.99
CA LYS A 71 -11.82 -26.93 -9.64
C LYS A 71 -10.36 -26.53 -9.44
N ALA A 72 -9.52 -26.75 -10.45
CA ALA A 72 -8.10 -26.39 -10.38
C ALA A 72 -7.89 -24.88 -10.30
N LEU A 73 -8.56 -24.13 -11.17
CA LEU A 73 -8.47 -22.66 -11.21
C LEU A 73 -9.12 -22.02 -9.98
N ASP A 74 -10.27 -22.51 -9.53
CA ASP A 74 -10.94 -22.04 -8.34
C ASP A 74 -10.06 -22.18 -7.10
N ARG A 75 -9.40 -23.31 -6.95
CA ARG A 75 -8.48 -23.57 -5.86
C ARG A 75 -7.29 -22.62 -5.86
N GLN A 76 -6.72 -22.39 -7.05
CA GLN A 76 -5.60 -21.46 -7.23
C GLN A 76 -6.01 -20.01 -6.88
N LEU A 77 -7.12 -19.53 -7.43
CA LEU A 77 -7.59 -18.17 -7.20
C LEU A 77 -7.96 -17.93 -5.72
N ARG A 78 -8.58 -18.90 -5.08
CA ARG A 78 -8.91 -18.80 -3.65
C ARG A 78 -7.66 -18.80 -2.77
N SER A 79 -6.64 -19.57 -3.13
CA SER A 79 -5.34 -19.56 -2.45
C SER A 79 -4.67 -18.19 -2.56
N GLU A 80 -4.69 -17.59 -3.74
CA GLU A 80 -4.16 -16.24 -3.97
C GLU A 80 -4.94 -15.18 -3.18
N ALA A 81 -6.26 -15.28 -3.15
CA ALA A 81 -7.11 -14.38 -2.37
C ALA A 81 -6.82 -14.46 -0.87
N VAL A 82 -6.63 -15.67 -0.33
CA VAL A 82 -6.26 -15.86 1.07
C VAL A 82 -4.91 -15.23 1.39
N ALA A 83 -3.93 -15.35 0.50
CA ALA A 83 -2.63 -14.70 0.68
C ALA A 83 -2.76 -13.18 0.75
N ILE A 84 -3.58 -12.58 -0.11
CA ILE A 84 -3.86 -11.14 -0.09
C ILE A 84 -4.53 -10.72 1.23
N LEU A 85 -5.49 -11.49 1.71
CA LEU A 85 -6.18 -11.23 2.98
C LEU A 85 -5.22 -11.30 4.17
N ARG A 86 -4.29 -12.24 4.16
CA ARG A 86 -3.24 -12.32 5.19
C ARG A 86 -2.34 -11.10 5.19
N ASP A 87 -1.93 -10.63 4.00
CA ASP A 87 -1.11 -9.44 3.89
C ASP A 87 -1.84 -8.21 4.40
N LEU A 88 -3.14 -8.07 4.11
CA LEU A 88 -3.97 -7.01 4.64
C LEU A 88 -4.08 -7.09 6.18
N ASP A 89 -4.28 -8.27 6.73
CA ASP A 89 -4.35 -8.48 8.19
C ASP A 89 -3.03 -8.09 8.86
N HIS A 90 -1.88 -8.37 8.24
CA HIS A 90 -0.57 -7.96 8.75
C HIS A 90 -0.42 -6.43 8.78
N LEU A 91 -0.97 -5.73 7.81
CA LEU A 91 -0.94 -4.26 7.80
C LEU A 91 -1.84 -3.67 8.90
N ASP A 92 -2.93 -4.32 9.24
CA ASP A 92 -3.89 -3.86 10.25
C ASP A 92 -3.49 -4.26 11.68
N ALA A 93 -2.52 -5.15 11.82
CA ALA A 93 -2.02 -5.60 13.13
C ALA A 93 -0.99 -4.58 13.80
#